data_3db91c130e76c3d32e648c18a60b4043
#
_entry.id   3db91c130e76c3d32e648c18a60b4043
#
_cell.length_a   1.000
_cell.length_b   1.000
_cell.length_c   1.000
_cell.angle_alpha   90.00
_cell.angle_beta   90.00
_cell.angle_gamma   90.00
#
_symmetry.space_group_name_H-M   'P 1'
#
loop_
_entity.id
_entity.type
_entity.pdbx_description
1 polymer ?
#
loop_
_entity_poly.entity_id
_entity_poly.type
_entity_poly.pdbx_seq_one_letter_code
_entity_poly.pdbx_strand_id
1 'polypeptide(L)'
;KEDRRYRTSRIEFGGNEGSAGMKRKLCVLLLTGVLALGTAGISHADYMIGSQGPEVRNLQKRLNVYGFKVKADGNFNVATCNAVKKFQRRKHLSADGIVGPVTYKALMGKTMYRAKADKPSGRGNASIPYVGIDDSRVEWHKAGPVSDTVRAITDEAQKYVGVPYQFGGTTPSGFDCSGFIQYVFNRKGIILPRGADEQYLSGRKISVNALEPGDLVFFNTYEEGVSHSGLYLGDGYFISATSSRGVAVATLKNGYWHDRYVGANRVL
;
A
#
# COMPACT_ATOMS: atom_id res chain seq x y z
N LYS A 1 42.92 -47.71 1.08
CA LYS A 1 43.75 -46.84 1.94
C LYS A 1 43.13 -45.45 1.85
N GLU A 2 42.55 -44.86 2.76
CA GLU A 2 42.26 -44.95 4.14
C GLU A 2 40.94 -44.22 4.42
N ASP A 3 40.12 -44.90 5.11
CA ASP A 3 38.84 -44.54 5.67
C ASP A 3 39.04 -43.53 6.82
N ARG A 4 38.30 -42.41 6.85
CA ARG A 4 38.09 -41.62 8.05
C ARG A 4 36.63 -41.23 8.22
N ARG A 5 35.97 -42.03 9.03
CA ARG A 5 34.65 -41.81 9.64
C ARG A 5 34.63 -40.55 10.50
N TYR A 6 33.66 -39.66 10.26
CA TYR A 6 33.34 -38.62 11.22
C TYR A 6 32.26 -39.11 12.19
N ARG A 7 32.62 -39.12 13.43
CA ARG A 7 31.87 -39.55 14.59
C ARG A 7 30.94 -38.42 15.01
N THR A 8 29.62 -38.66 15.02
CA THR A 8 28.59 -37.78 15.61
C THR A 8 28.65 -37.93 17.12
N SER A 9 28.95 -36.85 17.82
CA SER A 9 28.75 -36.76 19.29
C SER A 9 27.35 -36.24 19.59
N ARG A 10 26.57 -37.16 20.16
CA ARG A 10 25.27 -36.90 20.73
C ARG A 10 25.50 -36.27 22.11
N ILE A 11 24.99 -35.05 22.35
CA ILE A 11 24.94 -34.50 23.69
C ILE A 11 23.50 -34.67 24.19
N GLU A 12 23.31 -35.55 25.14
CA GLU A 12 22.10 -35.69 25.93
C GLU A 12 22.08 -34.60 27.01
N PHE A 13 21.02 -33.78 27.03
CA PHE A 13 20.71 -32.98 28.21
C PHE A 13 19.48 -33.58 28.89
N GLY A 14 19.71 -34.03 30.09
CA GLY A 14 18.73 -34.58 31.01
C GLY A 14 17.67 -33.53 31.38
N GLY A 15 16.47 -34.03 31.64
CA GLY A 15 15.32 -33.25 32.03
C GLY A 15 15.39 -32.68 33.45
N ASN A 16 14.63 -31.66 33.67
CA ASN A 16 13.88 -31.54 34.91
C ASN A 16 12.58 -30.76 34.67
N GLU A 17 11.52 -31.28 35.22
CA GLU A 17 10.15 -30.77 35.16
C GLU A 17 9.97 -29.56 36.06
N GLY A 18 9.07 -28.67 35.69
CA GLY A 18 8.53 -27.73 36.64
C GLY A 18 7.83 -26.50 36.06
N SER A 19 6.50 -26.58 35.98
CA SER A 19 5.58 -25.48 36.24
C SER A 19 5.29 -24.41 35.18
N ALA A 20 4.04 -24.50 34.73
CA ALA A 20 3.09 -23.40 34.44
C ALA A 20 3.48 -22.31 33.48
N GLY A 21 2.95 -22.48 32.28
CA GLY A 21 2.19 -21.59 31.48
C GLY A 21 2.41 -20.10 31.43
N MET A 22 2.96 -19.62 30.36
CA MET A 22 2.50 -18.38 29.75
C MET A 22 3.07 -18.32 28.32
N LYS A 23 2.24 -18.66 27.32
CA LYS A 23 2.58 -18.47 25.90
C LYS A 23 2.60 -16.98 25.59
N ARG A 24 3.72 -16.31 25.84
CA ARG A 24 4.02 -14.99 25.33
C ARG A 24 4.38 -15.13 23.85
N LYS A 25 3.43 -14.83 22.99
CA LYS A 25 3.74 -14.60 21.57
C LYS A 25 4.61 -13.35 21.46
N LEU A 26 5.86 -13.60 21.10
CA LEU A 26 6.91 -12.62 20.89
C LEU A 26 6.54 -11.72 19.70
N CYS A 27 6.14 -10.48 19.97
CA CYS A 27 6.16 -9.43 18.95
C CYS A 27 7.62 -9.01 18.77
N VAL A 28 8.20 -9.36 17.63
CA VAL A 28 9.58 -8.99 17.30
C VAL A 28 9.65 -7.47 17.19
N LEU A 29 10.38 -6.86 18.12
CA LEU A 29 10.81 -5.46 18.05
C LEU A 29 11.97 -5.38 17.03
N LEU A 30 11.76 -4.71 15.92
CA LEU A 30 12.84 -4.09 15.16
C LEU A 30 12.79 -2.59 15.44
N LEU A 31 13.58 -2.16 16.43
CA LEU A 31 13.93 -0.77 16.64
C LEU A 31 15.07 -0.43 15.67
N THR A 32 14.81 0.33 14.62
CA THR A 32 15.84 1.13 13.97
C THR A 32 15.34 2.57 13.99
N GLY A 33 15.95 3.37 14.87
CA GLY A 33 15.73 4.79 14.94
C GLY A 33 16.30 5.47 13.70
N VAL A 34 15.45 6.22 12.98
CA VAL A 34 15.90 7.28 12.10
C VAL A 34 15.16 8.54 12.50
N LEU A 35 15.93 9.43 13.10
CA LEU A 35 15.55 10.82 13.37
C LEU A 35 15.64 11.57 12.04
N ALA A 36 14.52 11.88 11.43
CA ALA A 36 14.47 12.80 10.29
C ALA A 36 13.48 13.92 10.59
N LEU A 37 14.03 15.07 10.92
CA LEU A 37 13.34 16.35 10.85
C LEU A 37 13.18 16.71 9.37
N GLY A 38 11.97 16.66 8.87
CA GLY A 38 11.61 17.08 7.52
C GLY A 38 10.14 17.42 7.49
N THR A 39 9.81 18.68 7.28
CA THR A 39 8.46 19.16 7.00
C THR A 39 7.99 18.50 5.70
N ALA A 40 7.00 17.65 5.79
CA ALA A 40 6.58 16.84 4.68
C ALA A 40 5.10 16.97 4.42
N GLY A 41 4.75 16.99 3.17
CA GLY A 41 3.45 16.62 2.70
C GLY A 41 3.18 15.15 3.09
N ILE A 42 2.09 14.91 3.80
CA ILE A 42 1.73 13.60 4.32
C ILE A 42 1.05 12.83 3.21
N SER A 43 1.77 11.91 2.57
CA SER A 43 1.13 10.88 1.76
C SER A 43 0.50 9.86 2.71
N HIS A 44 -0.81 9.75 2.75
CA HIS A 44 -1.52 8.89 3.66
C HIS A 44 -1.62 7.48 3.11
N ALA A 45 -0.74 6.65 3.61
CA ALA A 45 -0.91 5.21 3.61
C ALA A 45 -1.72 4.79 4.83
N ASP A 46 -2.16 3.54 4.84
CA ASP A 46 -2.77 2.89 5.99
C ASP A 46 -2.05 3.27 7.28
N TYR A 47 -2.79 3.60 8.33
CA TYR A 47 -2.18 3.92 9.62
C TYR A 47 -1.73 2.64 10.32
N MET A 48 -0.47 2.56 10.65
CA MET A 48 0.17 1.41 11.29
C MET A 48 1.23 1.87 12.30
N ILE A 49 1.90 0.94 12.95
CA ILE A 49 3.01 1.26 13.87
C ILE A 49 4.03 2.14 13.16
N GLY A 50 4.32 3.29 13.78
CA GLY A 50 5.21 4.33 13.24
C GLY A 50 4.49 5.49 12.58
N SER A 51 3.20 5.37 12.21
CA SER A 51 2.41 6.50 11.73
C SER A 51 2.24 7.55 12.82
N GLN A 52 2.30 8.84 12.44
CA GLN A 52 2.20 9.95 13.38
C GLN A 52 1.32 11.06 12.80
N GLY A 53 0.80 11.90 13.68
CA GLY A 53 0.11 13.13 13.29
C GLY A 53 -1.32 13.25 13.82
N PRO A 54 -2.02 14.33 13.41
CA PRO A 54 -3.35 14.66 13.91
C PRO A 54 -4.39 13.58 13.56
N GLU A 55 -4.27 12.92 12.41
CA GLU A 55 -5.20 11.86 12.02
C GLU A 55 -5.02 10.61 12.89
N VAL A 56 -3.80 10.24 13.24
CA VAL A 56 -3.54 9.16 14.21
C VAL A 56 -4.17 9.51 15.56
N ARG A 57 -4.07 10.75 16.00
CA ARG A 57 -4.72 11.23 17.23
C ARG A 57 -6.24 11.11 17.13
N ASN A 58 -6.83 11.41 15.99
CA ASN A 58 -8.26 11.26 15.75
C ASN A 58 -8.69 9.79 15.79
N LEU A 59 -7.92 8.89 15.17
CA LEU A 59 -8.14 7.45 15.24
C LEU A 59 -8.08 6.94 16.68
N GLN A 60 -7.09 7.38 17.46
CA GLN A 60 -6.94 7.02 18.88
C GLN A 60 -8.12 7.51 19.71
N LYS A 61 -8.57 8.77 19.53
CA LYS A 61 -9.78 9.30 20.17
C LYS A 61 -10.99 8.44 19.82
N ARG A 62 -11.11 8.03 18.55
CA ARG A 62 -12.25 7.21 18.11
C ARG A 62 -12.20 5.80 18.68
N LEU A 63 -11.01 5.18 18.78
CA LEU A 63 -10.82 3.91 19.48
C LEU A 63 -11.27 4.00 20.96
N ASN A 64 -10.98 5.12 21.63
CA ASN A 64 -11.42 5.36 23.00
C ASN A 64 -12.95 5.44 23.12
N VAL A 65 -13.64 6.03 22.13
CA VAL A 65 -15.13 6.04 22.07
C VAL A 65 -15.68 4.61 21.96
N TYR A 66 -14.96 3.70 21.26
CA TYR A 66 -15.32 2.28 21.21
C TYR A 66 -14.88 1.48 22.45
N GLY A 67 -14.32 2.15 23.47
CA GLY A 67 -13.92 1.53 24.74
C GLY A 67 -12.49 0.93 24.73
N PHE A 68 -11.71 1.16 23.69
CA PHE A 68 -10.30 0.75 23.62
C PHE A 68 -9.43 1.85 24.20
N LYS A 69 -8.99 1.71 25.44
CA LYS A 69 -8.20 2.73 26.15
C LYS A 69 -6.80 2.84 25.55
N VAL A 70 -6.56 3.89 24.74
CA VAL A 70 -5.25 4.24 24.18
C VAL A 70 -4.96 5.72 24.41
N LYS A 71 -3.68 6.07 24.57
CA LYS A 71 -3.26 7.47 24.66
C LYS A 71 -3.46 8.13 23.29
N ALA A 72 -4.21 9.23 23.25
CA ALA A 72 -4.45 9.97 22.00
C ALA A 72 -3.34 11.02 21.79
N ASP A 73 -2.10 10.56 21.62
CA ASP A 73 -0.90 11.38 21.46
C ASP A 73 -0.53 11.64 19.99
N GLY A 74 -1.21 10.98 19.07
CA GLY A 74 -0.91 11.07 17.65
C GLY A 74 0.24 10.16 17.20
N ASN A 75 0.71 9.23 18.06
CA ASN A 75 1.72 8.26 17.72
C ASN A 75 1.09 6.86 17.63
N PHE A 76 1.09 6.25 16.47
CA PHE A 76 0.59 4.90 16.28
C PHE A 76 1.63 3.88 16.79
N ASN A 77 1.58 3.60 18.07
CA ASN A 77 2.47 2.68 18.76
C ASN A 77 1.86 1.28 18.89
N VAL A 78 2.56 0.36 19.55
CA VAL A 78 2.11 -1.01 19.81
C VAL A 78 0.76 -1.06 20.55
N ALA A 79 0.51 -0.14 21.49
CA ALA A 79 -0.77 -0.07 22.20
C ALA A 79 -1.92 0.30 21.26
N THR A 80 -1.70 1.27 20.36
CA THR A 80 -2.66 1.65 19.30
C THR A 80 -2.91 0.49 18.35
N CYS A 81 -1.87 -0.19 17.88
CA CYS A 81 -1.99 -1.38 17.01
C CYS A 81 -2.82 -2.49 17.68
N ASN A 82 -2.55 -2.79 18.93
CA ASN A 82 -3.30 -3.80 19.69
C ASN A 82 -4.78 -3.42 19.86
N ALA A 83 -5.07 -2.14 20.08
CA ALA A 83 -6.45 -1.64 20.14
C ALA A 83 -7.16 -1.78 18.77
N VAL A 84 -6.47 -1.46 17.68
CA VAL A 84 -6.98 -1.65 16.31
C VAL A 84 -7.27 -3.12 16.05
N LYS A 85 -6.37 -4.05 16.39
CA LYS A 85 -6.62 -5.51 16.25
C LYS A 85 -7.85 -5.97 17.03
N LYS A 86 -8.05 -5.46 18.26
CA LYS A 86 -9.25 -5.76 19.04
C LYS A 86 -10.50 -5.20 18.41
N PHE A 87 -10.45 -3.96 17.89
CA PHE A 87 -11.52 -3.33 17.16
C PHE A 87 -11.89 -4.12 15.91
N GLN A 88 -10.89 -4.49 15.09
CA GLN A 88 -11.09 -5.29 13.88
C GLN A 88 -11.78 -6.61 14.18
N ARG A 89 -11.33 -7.36 15.19
CA ARG A 89 -12.00 -8.59 15.64
C ARG A 89 -13.46 -8.37 16.03
N ARG A 90 -13.75 -7.29 16.78
CA ARG A 90 -15.12 -6.92 17.18
C ARG A 90 -16.00 -6.60 15.97
N LYS A 91 -15.42 -6.11 14.88
CA LYS A 91 -16.11 -5.75 13.63
C LYS A 91 -16.03 -6.85 12.57
N HIS A 92 -15.54 -8.03 12.91
CA HIS A 92 -15.34 -9.16 11.99
C HIS A 92 -14.46 -8.80 10.78
N LEU A 93 -13.47 -7.92 10.99
CA LEU A 93 -12.46 -7.54 10.00
C LEU A 93 -11.19 -8.34 10.18
N SER A 94 -10.32 -8.36 9.16
CA SER A 94 -8.95 -8.88 9.30
C SER A 94 -8.22 -8.16 10.42
N ALA A 95 -7.75 -8.91 11.43
CA ALA A 95 -7.15 -8.34 12.64
C ALA A 95 -5.63 -8.16 12.48
N ASP A 96 -5.22 -7.43 11.45
CA ASP A 96 -3.83 -7.14 11.11
C ASP A 96 -3.22 -5.99 11.92
N GLY A 97 -4.07 -5.14 12.52
CA GLY A 97 -3.64 -3.97 13.28
C GLY A 97 -3.35 -2.75 12.41
N ILE A 98 -3.71 -2.80 11.14
CA ILE A 98 -3.54 -1.73 10.17
C ILE A 98 -4.90 -1.05 9.97
N VAL A 99 -4.93 0.28 10.01
CA VAL A 99 -6.15 1.04 9.72
C VAL A 99 -6.17 1.41 8.24
N GLY A 100 -6.45 0.42 7.40
CA GLY A 100 -6.76 0.62 5.99
C GLY A 100 -8.19 1.12 5.78
N PRO A 101 -8.61 1.33 4.51
CA PRO A 101 -9.91 1.95 4.18
C PRO A 101 -11.12 1.28 4.84
N VAL A 102 -11.15 -0.03 4.90
CA VAL A 102 -12.23 -0.81 5.51
C VAL A 102 -12.28 -0.59 7.02
N THR A 103 -11.13 -0.69 7.68
CA THR A 103 -10.98 -0.45 9.12
C THR A 103 -11.30 1.00 9.46
N TYR A 104 -10.82 1.95 8.66
CA TYR A 104 -11.08 3.36 8.84
C TYR A 104 -12.58 3.67 8.74
N LYS A 105 -13.26 3.18 7.69
CA LYS A 105 -14.70 3.33 7.54
C LYS A 105 -15.48 2.78 8.74
N ALA A 106 -15.12 1.58 9.18
CA ALA A 106 -15.75 0.95 10.34
C ALA A 106 -15.50 1.73 11.64
N LEU A 107 -14.31 2.32 11.79
CA LEU A 107 -13.89 3.06 12.98
C LEU A 107 -14.45 4.48 13.00
N MET A 108 -14.33 5.21 11.89
CA MET A 108 -14.65 6.64 11.81
C MET A 108 -16.11 6.90 11.44
N GLY A 109 -16.86 5.90 10.97
CA GLY A 109 -18.25 6.05 10.50
C GLY A 109 -18.37 6.83 9.19
N LYS A 110 -17.26 7.16 8.56
CA LYS A 110 -17.16 7.83 7.25
C LYS A 110 -16.14 7.07 6.41
N THR A 111 -16.33 7.09 5.12
CA THR A 111 -15.27 6.64 4.20
C THR A 111 -14.04 7.50 4.44
N MET A 112 -12.87 6.98 4.25
CA MET A 112 -11.62 7.77 4.20
C MET A 112 -11.75 8.90 3.17
N TYR A 113 -12.74 8.76 2.27
CA TYR A 113 -13.05 9.68 1.18
C TYR A 113 -14.46 10.20 1.31
N ARG A 114 -14.58 11.48 1.21
CA ARG A 114 -15.78 12.14 0.76
C ARG A 114 -15.43 12.82 -0.55
N ALA A 115 -15.56 12.12 -1.66
CA ALA A 115 -15.85 12.79 -2.91
C ALA A 115 -17.24 13.40 -2.74
N LYS A 116 -17.33 14.60 -2.18
CA LYS A 116 -18.48 15.45 -2.43
C LYS A 116 -18.30 15.97 -3.84
N ALA A 117 -19.20 15.58 -4.72
CA ALA A 117 -19.53 16.37 -5.88
C ALA A 117 -20.10 17.71 -5.37
N ASP A 118 -19.22 18.62 -5.00
CA ASP A 118 -19.58 20.02 -4.79
C ASP A 118 -19.21 20.76 -6.08
N LYS A 119 -20.22 21.42 -6.66
CA LYS A 119 -20.10 22.33 -7.80
C LYS A 119 -18.90 23.26 -7.62
N PRO A 120 -18.12 23.55 -8.67
CA PRO A 120 -16.98 24.42 -8.57
C PRO A 120 -17.41 25.86 -8.27
N SER A 121 -17.19 26.29 -7.04
CA SER A 121 -17.15 27.71 -6.70
C SER A 121 -15.68 28.16 -6.75
N GLY A 122 -15.41 29.09 -7.61
CA GLY A 122 -14.15 29.52 -8.16
C GLY A 122 -13.02 29.86 -7.21
N ARG A 123 -11.84 29.75 -7.77
CA ARG A 123 -10.51 30.25 -7.45
C ARG A 123 -9.66 29.40 -6.51
N GLY A 124 -8.64 28.80 -7.07
CA GLY A 124 -7.38 28.49 -6.42
C GLY A 124 -7.14 27.03 -6.06
N ASN A 125 -6.28 26.41 -6.75
CA ASN A 125 -5.80 25.02 -6.79
C ASN A 125 -6.70 24.08 -7.56
N ALA A 126 -6.21 23.63 -8.70
CA ALA A 126 -6.89 22.63 -9.52
C ALA A 126 -6.91 21.29 -8.74
N SER A 127 -7.98 21.08 -7.99
CA SER A 127 -8.32 19.75 -7.50
C SER A 127 -8.50 18.85 -8.74
N ILE A 128 -7.71 17.79 -8.81
CA ILE A 128 -7.82 16.80 -9.87
C ILE A 128 -9.20 16.17 -9.73
N PRO A 129 -10.13 16.34 -10.69
CA PRO A 129 -11.47 15.78 -10.56
C PRO A 129 -11.37 14.27 -10.51
N TYR A 130 -12.00 13.67 -9.52
CA TYR A 130 -12.24 12.23 -9.49
C TYR A 130 -13.17 11.89 -10.67
N VAL A 131 -12.65 11.17 -11.63
CA VAL A 131 -13.42 10.65 -12.74
C VAL A 131 -13.30 9.14 -12.69
N GLY A 132 -14.26 8.46 -12.08
CA GLY A 132 -14.42 7.01 -12.24
C GLY A 132 -14.46 6.65 -13.73
N ILE A 133 -14.19 5.42 -14.06
CA ILE A 133 -14.27 4.95 -15.46
C ILE A 133 -15.74 4.92 -15.88
N ASP A 134 -16.07 5.58 -16.98
CA ASP A 134 -17.38 5.49 -17.61
C ASP A 134 -17.41 4.26 -18.53
N ASP A 135 -17.97 3.16 -18.03
CA ASP A 135 -18.03 1.87 -18.72
C ASP A 135 -18.75 1.91 -20.07
N SER A 136 -19.62 2.90 -20.28
CA SER A 136 -20.38 3.00 -21.56
C SER A 136 -19.50 3.28 -22.76
N ARG A 137 -18.23 3.65 -22.54
CA ARG A 137 -17.29 4.11 -23.57
C ARG A 137 -15.94 3.40 -23.54
N VAL A 138 -15.73 2.41 -22.68
CA VAL A 138 -14.43 1.74 -22.55
C VAL A 138 -14.44 0.39 -23.21
N GLU A 139 -13.61 0.24 -24.23
CA GLU A 139 -13.26 -1.06 -24.80
C GLU A 139 -11.89 -1.51 -24.30
N TRP A 140 -11.86 -2.62 -23.56
CA TRP A 140 -10.62 -3.20 -23.09
C TRP A 140 -9.97 -4.01 -24.19
N HIS A 141 -8.93 -3.44 -24.81
CA HIS A 141 -8.21 -4.13 -25.87
C HIS A 141 -7.11 -5.03 -25.32
N LYS A 142 -6.93 -6.20 -25.96
CA LYS A 142 -5.72 -6.98 -25.75
C LYS A 142 -4.50 -6.14 -26.11
N ALA A 143 -3.46 -6.25 -25.30
CA ALA A 143 -2.20 -5.58 -25.59
C ALA A 143 -1.71 -5.99 -27.00
N GLY A 144 -1.48 -4.98 -27.84
CA GLY A 144 -0.77 -5.14 -29.08
C GLY A 144 0.72 -5.46 -28.88
N PRO A 145 1.51 -5.50 -29.96
CA PRO A 145 2.96 -5.62 -29.85
C PRO A 145 3.52 -4.47 -29.00
N VAL A 146 4.22 -4.79 -27.91
CA VAL A 146 4.88 -3.81 -27.05
C VAL A 146 6.37 -3.73 -27.37
N SER A 147 6.97 -2.56 -27.14
CA SER A 147 8.42 -2.40 -27.27
C SER A 147 9.17 -3.29 -26.28
N ASP A 148 10.42 -3.63 -26.59
CA ASP A 148 11.26 -4.43 -25.70
C ASP A 148 11.47 -3.77 -24.34
N THR A 149 11.52 -2.44 -24.30
CA THR A 149 11.62 -1.68 -23.05
C THR A 149 10.37 -1.86 -22.19
N VAL A 150 9.17 -1.72 -22.76
CA VAL A 150 7.91 -1.93 -22.05
C VAL A 150 7.80 -3.36 -21.53
N ARG A 151 8.13 -4.34 -22.39
CA ARG A 151 8.16 -5.75 -22.00
C ARG A 151 9.11 -5.97 -20.82
N ALA A 152 10.32 -5.44 -20.90
CA ALA A 152 11.32 -5.59 -19.85
C ALA A 152 10.88 -4.95 -18.51
N ILE A 153 10.07 -3.89 -18.54
CA ILE A 153 9.50 -3.25 -17.34
C ILE A 153 8.36 -4.09 -16.77
N THR A 154 7.43 -4.55 -17.60
CA THR A 154 6.29 -5.36 -17.13
C THR A 154 6.74 -6.73 -16.61
N ASP A 155 7.72 -7.35 -17.25
CA ASP A 155 8.33 -8.61 -16.80
C ASP A 155 9.09 -8.42 -15.47
N GLU A 156 9.80 -7.30 -15.34
CA GLU A 156 10.47 -6.97 -14.07
C GLU A 156 9.46 -6.82 -12.94
N ALA A 157 8.37 -6.08 -13.18
CA ALA A 157 7.32 -5.88 -12.17
C ALA A 157 6.71 -7.21 -11.67
N GLN A 158 6.46 -8.14 -12.58
CA GLN A 158 5.84 -9.42 -12.24
C GLN A 158 6.69 -10.32 -11.35
N LYS A 159 8.02 -10.15 -11.35
CA LYS A 159 8.93 -10.91 -10.45
C LYS A 159 8.69 -10.64 -8.96
N TYR A 160 8.05 -9.53 -8.64
CA TYR A 160 7.81 -9.10 -7.26
C TYR A 160 6.41 -9.41 -6.76
N VAL A 161 5.58 -10.14 -7.52
CA VAL A 161 4.27 -10.58 -7.07
C VAL A 161 4.40 -11.35 -5.76
N GLY A 162 3.59 -10.96 -4.76
CA GLY A 162 3.63 -11.53 -3.41
C GLY A 162 4.58 -10.84 -2.44
N VAL A 163 5.45 -9.93 -2.89
CA VAL A 163 6.27 -9.12 -1.96
C VAL A 163 5.35 -8.32 -1.04
N PRO A 164 5.60 -8.34 0.29
CA PRO A 164 4.74 -7.67 1.25
C PRO A 164 4.66 -6.16 1.01
N TYR A 165 3.50 -5.58 1.34
CA TYR A 165 3.38 -4.12 1.42
C TYR A 165 4.12 -3.60 2.65
N GLN A 166 4.92 -2.58 2.44
CA GLN A 166 5.56 -1.81 3.49
C GLN A 166 5.43 -0.33 3.17
N PHE A 167 4.81 0.43 4.06
CA PHE A 167 4.74 1.88 3.90
C PHE A 167 6.13 2.51 3.85
N GLY A 168 6.36 3.39 2.87
CA GLY A 168 7.68 3.97 2.60
C GLY A 168 8.67 2.97 1.98
N GLY A 169 8.25 1.73 1.73
CA GLY A 169 9.11 0.68 1.19
C GLY A 169 9.47 0.88 -0.28
N THR A 170 10.73 0.65 -0.61
CA THR A 170 11.30 0.84 -1.94
C THR A 170 12.19 -0.33 -2.37
N THR A 171 12.11 -1.45 -1.66
CA THR A 171 12.99 -2.61 -1.89
C THR A 171 12.20 -3.92 -1.92
N PRO A 172 12.78 -5.02 -2.43
CA PRO A 172 12.14 -6.34 -2.42
C PRO A 172 11.82 -6.90 -1.03
N SER A 173 12.28 -6.29 0.06
CA SER A 173 11.87 -6.64 1.43
C SER A 173 10.47 -6.13 1.75
N GLY A 174 9.98 -5.13 1.04
CA GLY A 174 8.66 -4.55 1.13
C GLY A 174 8.53 -3.29 0.30
N PHE A 175 7.41 -3.11 -0.36
CA PHE A 175 7.10 -1.95 -1.19
C PHE A 175 5.83 -1.25 -0.74
N ASP A 176 5.79 0.09 -0.85
CA ASP A 176 4.53 0.78 -1.06
C ASP A 176 4.23 0.94 -2.57
N CYS A 177 3.07 1.50 -2.92
CA CYS A 177 2.62 1.56 -4.31
C CYS A 177 3.59 2.32 -5.22
N SER A 178 3.95 3.54 -4.86
CA SER A 178 4.83 4.39 -5.67
C SER A 178 6.31 3.99 -5.57
N GLY A 179 6.74 3.46 -4.43
CA GLY A 179 8.07 2.89 -4.25
C GLY A 179 8.30 1.64 -5.10
N PHE A 180 7.26 0.80 -5.27
CA PHE A 180 7.29 -0.33 -6.19
C PHE A 180 7.47 0.14 -7.64
N ILE A 181 6.66 1.10 -8.08
CA ILE A 181 6.76 1.66 -9.42
C ILE A 181 8.12 2.31 -9.65
N GLN A 182 8.58 3.14 -8.71
CA GLN A 182 9.90 3.76 -8.78
C GLN A 182 11.01 2.72 -8.90
N TYR A 183 10.96 1.67 -8.09
CA TYR A 183 11.96 0.60 -8.11
C TYR A 183 12.01 -0.12 -9.46
N VAL A 184 10.85 -0.54 -9.99
CA VAL A 184 10.77 -1.27 -11.26
C VAL A 184 11.32 -0.45 -12.42
N PHE A 185 10.94 0.82 -12.51
CA PHE A 185 11.41 1.73 -13.56
C PHE A 185 12.91 2.04 -13.43
N ASN A 186 13.37 2.25 -12.19
CA ASN A 186 14.80 2.50 -11.93
C ASN A 186 15.69 1.31 -12.34
N ARG A 187 15.21 0.07 -12.23
CA ARG A 187 15.89 -1.14 -12.73
C ARG A 187 16.15 -1.09 -14.25
N LYS A 188 15.43 -0.23 -14.95
CA LYS A 188 15.56 0.00 -16.40
C LYS A 188 16.14 1.38 -16.73
N GLY A 189 16.72 2.06 -15.74
CA GLY A 189 17.36 3.36 -15.91
C GLY A 189 16.40 4.55 -16.01
N ILE A 190 15.11 4.36 -15.72
CA ILE A 190 14.10 5.41 -15.77
C ILE A 190 13.84 5.89 -14.34
N ILE A 191 14.13 7.16 -14.08
CA ILE A 191 13.99 7.76 -12.76
C ILE A 191 12.61 8.39 -12.65
N LEU A 192 11.81 7.91 -11.69
CA LEU A 192 10.50 8.45 -11.37
C LEU A 192 10.51 9.11 -9.98
N PRO A 193 9.65 10.12 -9.75
CA PRO A 193 9.44 10.70 -8.43
C PRO A 193 9.02 9.65 -7.39
N ARG A 194 9.18 9.99 -6.11
CA ARG A 194 8.86 9.07 -5.01
C ARG A 194 7.36 8.98 -4.73
N GLY A 195 6.65 10.08 -4.78
CA GLY A 195 5.22 10.16 -4.49
C GLY A 195 4.34 9.72 -5.64
N ALA A 196 3.18 9.10 -5.37
CA ALA A 196 2.22 8.72 -6.40
C ALA A 196 1.62 9.94 -7.11
N ASP A 197 1.37 11.01 -6.37
CA ASP A 197 0.91 12.31 -6.88
C ASP A 197 1.95 12.96 -7.80
N GLU A 198 3.22 12.93 -7.42
CA GLU A 198 4.33 13.40 -8.25
C GLU A 198 4.52 12.54 -9.50
N GLN A 199 4.38 11.20 -9.37
CA GLN A 199 4.38 10.28 -10.52
C GLN A 199 3.22 10.59 -11.46
N TYR A 200 2.04 10.96 -10.93
CA TYR A 200 0.90 11.37 -11.75
C TYR A 200 1.19 12.64 -12.56
N LEU A 201 2.00 13.56 -12.04
CA LEU A 201 2.38 14.79 -12.75
C LEU A 201 3.50 14.55 -13.78
N SER A 202 4.14 13.39 -13.76
CA SER A 202 5.21 13.03 -14.71
C SER A 202 4.61 12.49 -16.01
N GLY A 203 5.25 12.78 -17.14
CA GLY A 203 4.87 12.23 -18.44
C GLY A 203 3.59 12.80 -19.05
N ARG A 204 3.15 12.18 -20.14
CA ARG A 204 1.98 12.60 -20.93
C ARG A 204 0.71 11.92 -20.42
N LYS A 205 -0.35 12.69 -20.19
CA LYS A 205 -1.66 12.15 -19.78
C LYS A 205 -2.26 11.25 -20.86
N ILE A 206 -2.81 10.12 -20.41
CA ILE A 206 -3.41 9.10 -21.28
C ILE A 206 -4.87 8.93 -20.87
N SER A 207 -5.76 8.89 -21.85
CA SER A 207 -7.16 8.52 -21.62
C SER A 207 -7.27 7.02 -21.34
N VAL A 208 -8.30 6.59 -20.63
CA VAL A 208 -8.52 5.18 -20.31
C VAL A 208 -8.61 4.29 -21.54
N ASN A 209 -9.16 4.82 -22.65
CA ASN A 209 -9.29 4.10 -23.93
C ASN A 209 -7.98 3.99 -24.73
N ALA A 210 -6.96 4.76 -24.35
CA ALA A 210 -5.67 4.77 -25.02
C ALA A 210 -4.56 4.14 -24.15
N LEU A 211 -4.97 3.40 -23.09
CA LEU A 211 -4.05 2.69 -22.21
C LEU A 211 -3.30 1.59 -22.95
N GLU A 212 -1.99 1.60 -22.79
CA GLU A 212 -1.08 0.56 -23.30
C GLU A 212 -0.23 -0.01 -22.17
N PRO A 213 0.24 -1.26 -22.25
CA PRO A 213 1.18 -1.80 -21.27
C PRO A 213 2.37 -0.87 -21.06
N GLY A 214 2.77 -0.67 -19.81
CA GLY A 214 3.82 0.29 -19.47
C GLY A 214 3.32 1.65 -19.01
N ASP A 215 2.05 1.99 -19.24
CA ASP A 215 1.44 3.20 -18.69
C ASP A 215 1.27 3.09 -17.17
N LEU A 216 1.38 4.23 -16.50
CA LEU A 216 1.07 4.33 -15.08
C LEU A 216 -0.40 4.68 -14.90
N VAL A 217 -1.07 3.96 -14.00
CA VAL A 217 -2.47 4.17 -13.62
C VAL A 217 -2.55 4.66 -12.20
N PHE A 218 -3.45 5.60 -11.92
CA PHE A 218 -3.53 6.31 -10.66
C PHE A 218 -4.93 6.29 -10.08
N PHE A 219 -4.97 6.26 -8.74
CA PHE A 219 -6.21 6.07 -8.01
C PHE A 219 -6.30 7.01 -6.81
N ASN A 220 -7.52 7.36 -6.48
CA ASN A 220 -7.89 8.00 -5.24
C ASN A 220 -8.27 6.90 -4.24
N THR A 221 -7.38 6.52 -3.35
CA THR A 221 -7.59 5.39 -2.44
C THR A 221 -7.83 5.79 -1.00
N TYR A 222 -7.01 6.63 -0.42
CA TYR A 222 -7.06 6.98 1.00
C TYR A 222 -6.95 8.48 1.28
N GLU A 223 -6.66 9.28 0.26
CA GLU A 223 -6.50 10.73 0.31
C GLU A 223 -7.27 11.38 -0.84
N GLU A 224 -7.68 12.62 -0.69
CA GLU A 224 -8.24 13.40 -1.79
C GLU A 224 -7.15 13.62 -2.87
N GLY A 225 -7.45 13.28 -4.10
CA GLY A 225 -6.50 13.32 -5.20
C GLY A 225 -5.80 11.97 -5.46
N VAL A 226 -4.63 12.00 -6.05
CA VAL A 226 -3.86 10.80 -6.36
C VAL A 226 -3.10 10.32 -5.14
N SER A 227 -3.43 9.11 -4.70
CA SER A 227 -2.85 8.51 -3.51
C SER A 227 -2.34 7.07 -3.72
N HIS A 228 -2.52 6.53 -4.94
CA HIS A 228 -2.03 5.21 -5.28
C HIS A 228 -1.63 5.15 -6.76
N SER A 229 -0.60 4.37 -7.06
CA SER A 229 -0.11 4.15 -8.41
C SER A 229 0.08 2.67 -8.73
N GLY A 230 -0.07 2.33 -10.00
CA GLY A 230 0.15 1.00 -10.53
C GLY A 230 0.68 1.04 -11.95
N LEU A 231 1.20 -0.07 -12.44
CA LEU A 231 1.70 -0.27 -13.79
C LEU A 231 0.68 -1.07 -14.60
N TYR A 232 0.19 -0.50 -15.69
CA TYR A 232 -0.77 -1.15 -16.58
C TYR A 232 -0.11 -2.27 -17.37
N LEU A 233 -0.77 -3.42 -17.43
CA LEU A 233 -0.28 -4.63 -18.09
C LEU A 233 -1.01 -4.96 -19.41
N GLY A 234 -2.09 -4.24 -19.69
CA GLY A 234 -2.98 -4.51 -20.81
C GLY A 234 -4.28 -5.18 -20.38
N ASP A 235 -5.25 -5.21 -21.28
CA ASP A 235 -6.56 -5.86 -21.10
C ASP A 235 -7.25 -5.50 -19.76
N GLY A 236 -7.16 -4.24 -19.35
CA GLY A 236 -7.76 -3.76 -18.11
C GLY A 236 -7.10 -4.26 -16.82
N TYR A 237 -5.91 -4.85 -16.91
CA TYR A 237 -5.16 -5.30 -15.74
C TYR A 237 -3.97 -4.40 -15.43
N PHE A 238 -3.64 -4.28 -14.16
CA PHE A 238 -2.47 -3.56 -13.69
C PHE A 238 -1.85 -4.26 -12.47
N ILE A 239 -0.60 -3.96 -12.18
CA ILE A 239 0.13 -4.46 -11.00
C ILE A 239 0.50 -3.31 -10.08
N SER A 240 0.31 -3.48 -8.78
CA SER A 240 0.71 -2.50 -7.76
C SER A 240 0.98 -3.16 -6.42
N ALA A 241 1.69 -2.48 -5.52
CA ALA A 241 1.81 -2.91 -4.13
C ALA A 241 0.61 -2.40 -3.33
N THR A 242 -0.14 -3.31 -2.74
CA THR A 242 -1.36 -3.04 -1.97
C THR A 242 -1.22 -3.52 -0.53
N SER A 243 -1.79 -2.78 0.42
CA SER A 243 -1.74 -3.13 1.86
C SER A 243 -2.38 -4.47 2.20
N SER A 244 -3.34 -4.92 1.38
CA SER A 244 -4.08 -6.17 1.63
C SER A 244 -3.44 -7.42 1.03
N ARG A 245 -2.64 -7.29 -0.04
CA ARG A 245 -2.09 -8.43 -0.78
C ARG A 245 -0.60 -8.29 -1.13
N GLY A 246 0.06 -7.21 -0.70
CA GLY A 246 1.39 -6.89 -1.20
C GLY A 246 1.36 -6.55 -2.69
N VAL A 247 2.42 -6.86 -3.40
CA VAL A 247 2.48 -6.70 -4.86
C VAL A 247 1.55 -7.71 -5.50
N ALA A 248 0.53 -7.22 -6.21
CA ALA A 248 -0.49 -8.07 -6.83
C ALA A 248 -1.05 -7.45 -8.11
N VAL A 249 -1.56 -8.32 -8.99
CA VAL A 249 -2.33 -7.90 -10.17
C VAL A 249 -3.78 -7.66 -9.76
N ALA A 250 -4.34 -6.60 -10.30
CA ALA A 250 -5.73 -6.19 -10.10
C ALA A 250 -6.36 -5.73 -11.42
N THR A 251 -7.68 -5.49 -11.43
CA THR A 251 -8.39 -5.08 -12.64
C THR A 251 -8.98 -3.67 -12.52
N LEU A 252 -9.00 -2.97 -13.64
CA LEU A 252 -9.71 -1.70 -13.84
C LEU A 252 -11.15 -1.89 -14.32
N LYS A 253 -11.54 -3.11 -14.73
CA LYS A 253 -12.81 -3.38 -15.41
C LYS A 253 -14.03 -3.21 -14.51
N ASN A 254 -13.87 -3.38 -13.21
CA ASN A 254 -14.95 -3.23 -12.23
C ASN A 254 -14.42 -3.13 -10.80
N GLY A 255 -15.30 -2.76 -9.86
CA GLY A 255 -15.09 -2.82 -8.43
C GLY A 255 -14.14 -1.74 -7.90
N TYR A 256 -13.41 -2.07 -6.85
CA TYR A 256 -12.68 -1.11 -6.01
C TYR A 256 -11.79 -0.13 -6.79
N TRP A 257 -11.00 -0.64 -7.75
CA TRP A 257 -10.04 0.16 -8.51
C TRP A 257 -10.71 0.96 -9.62
N HIS A 258 -11.71 0.37 -10.27
CA HIS A 258 -12.56 1.02 -11.24
C HIS A 258 -13.20 2.32 -10.69
N ASP A 259 -13.82 2.20 -9.50
CA ASP A 259 -14.52 3.30 -8.85
C ASP A 259 -13.57 4.40 -8.32
N ARG A 260 -12.27 4.13 -8.29
CA ARG A 260 -11.23 5.01 -7.71
C ARG A 260 -10.21 5.49 -8.72
N TYR A 261 -10.40 5.12 -9.96
CA TYR A 261 -9.51 5.54 -11.03
C TYR A 261 -9.54 7.06 -11.22
N VAL A 262 -8.38 7.70 -11.24
CA VAL A 262 -8.20 9.14 -11.43
C VAL A 262 -7.71 9.44 -12.84
N GLY A 263 -6.85 8.59 -13.37
CA GLY A 263 -6.26 8.81 -14.67
C GLY A 263 -4.99 7.98 -14.88
N ALA A 264 -4.35 8.23 -16.01
CA ALA A 264 -3.09 7.57 -16.36
C ALA A 264 -2.11 8.54 -17.01
N ASN A 265 -0.85 8.14 -17.03
CA ASN A 265 0.17 8.80 -17.84
C ASN A 265 1.15 7.80 -18.48
N ARG A 266 1.81 8.26 -19.52
CA ARG A 266 2.91 7.55 -20.21
C ARG A 266 4.20 8.29 -19.97
N VAL A 267 5.19 7.59 -19.47
CA VAL A 267 6.53 8.09 -19.14
C VAL A 267 7.62 7.50 -20.04
N LEU A 268 7.21 6.65 -21.00
CA LEU A 268 8.06 5.98 -21.98
C LEU A 268 7.86 6.58 -23.36
#